data_dcabf0859afb9ec085aa7f7a12d89f63
#
_entry.id   dcabf0859afb9ec085aa7f7a12d89f63
#
_cell.length_a   1.000
_cell.length_b   1.000
_cell.length_c   1.000
_cell.angle_alpha   90.00
_cell.angle_beta   90.00
_cell.angle_gamma   90.00
#
_symmetry.space_group_name_H-M   'P 1'
#
loop_
_entity.id
_entity.type
_entity.pdbx_description
1 polymer ?
#
loop_
_entity_poly.entity_id
_entity_poly.type
_entity_poly.pdbx_seq_one_letter_code
_entity_poly.pdbx_strand_id
1 'polypeptide(L)'
;MTQAASAAAPAASNRTASSGICARGVTVTYVNGHTALRDASFETPAGSITALVGVNGSGKSTLFKAVMGFVPLSAGQVQVLGLPVAQAMRQRLMAYVPQSEEVDWNFPVLVQDVVIMGRYGHIDFMRLPRQADRAAVRQALERVDMSKLAGRQIGELSGG
;
A
#
# COMPACT_ATOMS: atom_id res chain seq x y z
N MET A 1 -23.71 24.92 -33.94
CA MET A 1 -22.34 25.48 -33.88
C MET A 1 -21.92 25.49 -32.42
N THR A 2 -21.24 24.47 -31.98
CA THR A 2 -20.79 24.37 -30.59
C THR A 2 -19.28 24.21 -30.62
N GLN A 3 -18.59 25.20 -30.11
CA GLN A 3 -17.14 25.33 -30.10
C GLN A 3 -16.55 24.34 -29.08
N ALA A 4 -15.69 23.44 -29.54
CA ALA A 4 -14.88 22.58 -28.70
C ALA A 4 -13.75 23.42 -28.08
N ALA A 5 -13.70 23.48 -26.77
CA ALA A 5 -12.61 24.07 -26.02
C ALA A 5 -11.40 23.13 -26.09
N SER A 6 -10.37 23.56 -26.79
CA SER A 6 -9.04 22.92 -26.81
C SER A 6 -8.34 23.21 -25.48
N ALA A 7 -8.18 22.18 -24.66
CA ALA A 7 -7.34 22.26 -23.48
C ALA A 7 -5.88 22.03 -23.92
N ALA A 8 -5.06 23.07 -23.82
CA ALA A 8 -3.64 23.02 -24.07
C ALA A 8 -2.96 22.12 -23.01
N ALA A 9 -2.22 21.12 -23.47
CA ALA A 9 -1.36 20.30 -22.64
C ALA A 9 -0.23 21.17 -22.05
N PRO A 10 0.08 21.06 -20.74
CA PRO A 10 1.26 21.72 -20.20
C PRO A 10 2.52 21.01 -20.67
N ALA A 11 3.48 21.81 -21.13
CA ALA A 11 4.79 21.40 -21.62
C ALA A 11 5.52 20.51 -20.62
N ALA A 12 6.10 19.44 -21.12
CA ALA A 12 6.99 18.53 -20.40
C ALA A 12 8.17 19.29 -19.79
N SER A 13 8.14 19.56 -18.50
CA SER A 13 9.31 19.96 -17.73
C SER A 13 10.10 18.69 -17.41
N ASN A 14 11.24 18.56 -18.03
CA ASN A 14 12.24 17.51 -17.86
C ASN A 14 12.84 17.60 -16.44
N ARG A 15 12.18 16.98 -15.46
CA ARG A 15 12.77 16.60 -14.18
C ARG A 15 12.68 15.10 -14.09
N THR A 16 13.82 14.45 -14.07
CA THR A 16 13.99 13.07 -13.61
C THR A 16 13.69 12.99 -12.10
N ALA A 17 12.49 13.35 -11.68
CA ALA A 17 11.97 12.95 -10.40
C ALA A 17 11.72 11.45 -10.52
N SER A 18 12.41 10.65 -9.70
CA SER A 18 12.17 9.22 -9.66
C SER A 18 10.68 9.00 -9.44
N SER A 19 10.03 8.33 -10.40
CA SER A 19 8.61 7.99 -10.32
C SER A 19 8.39 7.11 -9.09
N GLY A 20 7.43 7.48 -8.23
CA GLY A 20 7.04 6.69 -7.07
C GLY A 20 6.22 5.49 -7.51
N ILE A 21 5.00 5.74 -7.99
CA ILE A 21 4.13 4.72 -8.58
C ILE A 21 3.76 5.18 -9.99
N CYS A 22 3.91 4.30 -10.97
CA CYS A 22 3.51 4.54 -12.35
C CYS A 22 2.58 3.42 -12.81
N ALA A 23 1.37 3.76 -13.19
CA ALA A 23 0.38 2.85 -13.78
C ALA A 23 0.08 3.30 -15.21
N ARG A 24 0.07 2.36 -16.15
CA ARG A 24 -0.20 2.64 -17.58
C ARG A 24 -1.18 1.65 -18.13
N GLY A 25 -2.33 2.13 -18.62
CA GLY A 25 -3.35 1.33 -19.28
C GLY A 25 -3.94 0.21 -18.42
N VAL A 26 -3.96 0.39 -17.11
CA VAL A 26 -4.33 -0.67 -16.16
C VAL A 26 -5.81 -1.01 -16.29
N THR A 27 -6.07 -2.28 -16.64
CA THR A 27 -7.41 -2.85 -16.69
C THR A 27 -7.49 -4.06 -15.78
N VAL A 28 -8.55 -4.13 -14.98
CA VAL A 28 -8.83 -5.27 -14.08
C VAL A 28 -10.23 -5.78 -14.36
N THR A 29 -10.29 -7.04 -14.80
CA THR A 29 -11.54 -7.78 -15.00
C THR A 29 -11.54 -8.98 -14.06
N TYR A 30 -12.55 -9.08 -13.21
CA TYR A 30 -12.72 -10.20 -12.29
C TYR A 30 -13.21 -11.46 -13.00
N VAL A 31 -13.09 -12.62 -12.34
CA VAL A 31 -13.47 -13.93 -12.89
C VAL A 31 -14.94 -14.00 -13.33
N ASN A 32 -15.80 -13.21 -12.68
CA ASN A 32 -17.23 -13.09 -13.05
C ASN A 32 -17.48 -12.24 -14.31
N GLY A 33 -16.42 -11.81 -15.01
CA GLY A 33 -16.50 -10.98 -16.22
C GLY A 33 -16.68 -9.47 -15.94
N HIS A 34 -16.82 -9.05 -14.67
CA HIS A 34 -16.97 -7.63 -14.33
C HIS A 34 -15.64 -6.90 -14.46
N THR A 35 -15.59 -5.87 -15.32
CA THR A 35 -14.45 -4.97 -15.45
C THR A 35 -14.59 -3.82 -14.46
N ALA A 36 -13.86 -3.89 -13.36
CA ALA A 36 -13.91 -2.92 -12.27
C ALA A 36 -12.96 -1.72 -12.47
N LEU A 37 -11.96 -1.87 -13.34
CA LEU A 37 -11.03 -0.81 -13.71
C LEU A 37 -10.70 -0.93 -15.19
N ARG A 38 -10.77 0.18 -15.94
CA ARG A 38 -10.54 0.18 -17.39
C ARG A 38 -9.58 1.29 -17.76
N ASP A 39 -8.47 0.90 -18.41
CA ASP A 39 -7.47 1.80 -19.01
C ASP A 39 -7.01 2.94 -18.09
N ALA A 40 -6.83 2.63 -16.80
CA ALA A 40 -6.41 3.61 -15.81
C ALA A 40 -4.90 3.88 -15.93
N SER A 41 -4.56 5.16 -16.03
CA SER A 41 -3.17 5.61 -16.10
C SER A 41 -2.95 6.77 -15.14
N PHE A 42 -1.88 6.68 -14.32
CA PHE A 42 -1.46 7.75 -13.43
C PHE A 42 0.00 7.59 -13.05
N GLU A 43 0.57 8.65 -12.52
CA GLU A 43 1.92 8.67 -12.00
C GLU A 43 1.97 9.49 -10.72
N THR A 44 2.67 9.01 -9.70
CA THR A 44 2.94 9.74 -8.46
C THR A 44 4.43 9.96 -8.31
N PRO A 45 4.87 11.15 -7.90
CA PRO A 45 6.28 11.37 -7.59
C PRO A 45 6.74 10.56 -6.38
N ALA A 46 8.00 10.12 -6.35
CA ALA A 46 8.58 9.54 -5.15
C ALA A 46 8.62 10.57 -4.00
N GLY A 47 8.37 10.10 -2.78
CA GLY A 47 8.36 10.95 -1.58
C GLY A 47 7.17 11.90 -1.46
N SER A 48 6.13 11.74 -2.32
CA SER A 48 4.90 12.55 -2.25
C SER A 48 3.79 11.83 -1.48
N ILE A 49 2.84 12.63 -0.97
CA ILE A 49 1.56 12.13 -0.45
C ILE A 49 0.52 12.38 -1.54
N THR A 50 -0.13 11.30 -1.98
CA THR A 50 -1.16 11.37 -3.03
C THR A 50 -2.47 10.83 -2.49
N ALA A 51 -3.57 11.59 -2.66
CA ALA A 51 -4.90 11.15 -2.29
C ALA A 51 -5.69 10.72 -3.54
N LEU A 52 -6.34 9.56 -3.47
CA LEU A 52 -7.27 9.08 -4.48
C LEU A 52 -8.70 9.31 -4.01
N VAL A 53 -9.40 10.22 -4.66
CA VAL A 53 -10.79 10.57 -4.35
C VAL A 53 -11.73 10.14 -5.45
N GLY A 54 -12.99 9.89 -5.11
CA GLY A 54 -14.02 9.49 -6.07
C GLY A 54 -15.22 8.85 -5.36
N VAL A 55 -16.33 8.73 -6.07
CA VAL A 55 -17.56 8.13 -5.57
C VAL A 55 -17.39 6.64 -5.25
N ASN A 56 -18.29 6.08 -4.44
CA ASN A 56 -18.29 4.64 -4.17
C ASN A 56 -18.53 3.85 -5.47
N GLY A 57 -17.82 2.74 -5.64
CA GLY A 57 -17.88 1.96 -6.87
C GLY A 57 -17.00 2.46 -8.03
N SER A 58 -16.28 3.59 -7.90
CA SER A 58 -15.42 4.13 -8.96
C SER A 58 -14.10 3.35 -9.21
N GLY A 59 -13.91 2.20 -8.57
CA GLY A 59 -12.72 1.37 -8.79
C GLY A 59 -11.52 1.69 -7.88
N LYS A 60 -11.63 2.63 -6.92
CA LYS A 60 -10.52 3.03 -6.02
C LYS A 60 -9.85 1.82 -5.32
N SER A 61 -10.65 1.00 -4.66
CA SER A 61 -10.14 -0.20 -3.96
C SER A 61 -9.53 -1.21 -4.93
N THR A 62 -10.08 -1.34 -6.14
CA THR A 62 -9.51 -2.20 -7.18
C THR A 62 -8.18 -1.66 -7.66
N LEU A 63 -8.04 -0.34 -7.83
CA LEU A 63 -6.78 0.30 -8.20
C LEU A 63 -5.71 0.06 -7.12
N PHE A 64 -6.02 0.25 -5.83
CA PHE A 64 -5.09 -0.07 -4.74
C PHE A 64 -4.68 -1.55 -4.75
N LYS A 65 -5.65 -2.46 -4.93
CA LYS A 65 -5.36 -3.90 -5.04
C LYS A 65 -4.47 -4.22 -6.25
N ALA A 66 -4.67 -3.54 -7.37
CA ALA A 66 -3.85 -3.70 -8.57
C ALA A 66 -2.42 -3.20 -8.34
N VAL A 67 -2.26 -2.01 -7.72
CA VAL A 67 -0.95 -1.45 -7.35
C VAL A 67 -0.21 -2.36 -6.38
N MET A 68 -0.92 -2.97 -5.42
CA MET A 68 -0.35 -3.93 -4.46
C MET A 68 -0.15 -5.34 -5.04
N GLY A 69 -0.56 -5.59 -6.29
CA GLY A 69 -0.46 -6.92 -6.88
C GLY A 69 -1.40 -7.98 -6.28
N PHE A 70 -2.45 -7.55 -5.57
CA PHE A 70 -3.45 -8.46 -4.96
C PHE A 70 -4.48 -8.96 -5.98
N VAL A 71 -4.58 -8.30 -7.14
CA VAL A 71 -5.41 -8.72 -8.26
C VAL A 71 -4.59 -8.73 -9.55
N PRO A 72 -4.81 -9.72 -10.43
CA PRO A 72 -4.13 -9.77 -11.71
C PRO A 72 -4.63 -8.64 -12.62
N LEU A 73 -3.73 -8.08 -13.41
CA LEU A 73 -4.07 -7.14 -14.47
C LEU A 73 -4.53 -7.92 -15.71
N SER A 74 -5.66 -7.50 -16.30
CA SER A 74 -6.10 -8.01 -17.61
C SER A 74 -5.36 -7.31 -18.74
N ALA A 75 -4.94 -6.05 -18.52
CA ALA A 75 -4.09 -5.29 -19.43
C ALA A 75 -3.33 -4.19 -18.67
N GLY A 76 -2.31 -3.62 -19.29
CA GLY A 76 -1.50 -2.55 -18.72
C GLY A 76 -0.40 -3.05 -17.81
N GLN A 77 0.23 -2.11 -17.10
CA GLN A 77 1.34 -2.40 -16.19
C GLN A 77 1.36 -1.42 -15.03
N VAL A 78 1.90 -1.87 -13.89
CA VAL A 78 2.20 -1.04 -12.73
C VAL A 78 3.67 -1.21 -12.36
N GLN A 79 4.33 -0.09 -12.08
CA GLN A 79 5.69 -0.04 -11.57
C GLN A 79 5.72 0.78 -10.27
N VAL A 80 6.56 0.38 -9.35
CA VAL A 80 6.82 1.07 -8.09
C VAL A 80 8.32 1.32 -7.98
N LEU A 81 8.70 2.58 -7.86
CA LEU A 81 10.11 3.02 -7.90
C LEU A 81 10.87 2.45 -9.11
N GLY A 82 10.21 2.40 -10.28
CA GLY A 82 10.77 1.85 -11.50
C GLY A 82 10.81 0.32 -11.60
N LEU A 83 10.38 -0.40 -10.57
CA LEU A 83 10.38 -1.87 -10.53
C LEU A 83 8.97 -2.42 -10.77
N PRO A 84 8.83 -3.57 -11.45
CA PRO A 84 7.58 -4.32 -11.49
C PRO A 84 7.06 -4.62 -10.08
N VAL A 85 5.73 -4.59 -9.87
CA VAL A 85 5.09 -4.80 -8.56
C VAL A 85 5.64 -6.04 -7.83
N ALA A 86 5.75 -7.18 -8.53
CA ALA A 86 6.26 -8.41 -7.92
C ALA A 86 7.69 -8.27 -7.39
N GLN A 87 8.53 -7.48 -8.04
CA GLN A 87 9.90 -7.21 -7.59
C GLN A 87 9.92 -6.22 -6.43
N ALA A 88 9.12 -5.15 -6.50
CA ALA A 88 8.97 -4.18 -5.41
C ALA A 88 8.47 -4.85 -4.12
N MET A 89 7.50 -5.76 -4.23
CA MET A 89 7.01 -6.57 -3.10
C MET A 89 8.10 -7.45 -2.49
N ARG A 90 8.88 -8.16 -3.32
CA ARG A 90 10.02 -8.99 -2.82
C ARG A 90 11.06 -8.16 -2.09
N GLN A 91 11.30 -6.93 -2.56
CA GLN A 91 12.23 -5.99 -1.94
C GLN A 91 11.60 -5.22 -0.77
N ARG A 92 10.33 -5.49 -0.42
CA ARG A 92 9.59 -4.84 0.69
C ARG A 92 9.54 -3.32 0.58
N LEU A 93 9.44 -2.82 -0.64
CA LEU A 93 9.32 -1.38 -0.94
C LEU A 93 7.89 -0.87 -0.80
N MET A 94 6.94 -1.76 -0.49
CA MET A 94 5.52 -1.45 -0.41
C MET A 94 4.94 -1.98 0.89
N ALA A 95 4.03 -1.20 1.48
CA ALA A 95 3.20 -1.62 2.59
C ALA A 95 1.74 -1.22 2.31
N TYR A 96 0.80 -2.03 2.76
CA TYR A 96 -0.62 -1.77 2.62
C TYR A 96 -1.27 -1.74 4.00
N VAL A 97 -2.02 -0.68 4.26
CA VAL A 97 -2.86 -0.57 5.45
C VAL A 97 -4.30 -0.61 4.97
N PRO A 98 -5.05 -1.69 5.23
CA PRO A 98 -6.45 -1.80 4.84
C PRO A 98 -7.33 -0.86 5.67
N GLN A 99 -8.49 -0.51 5.12
CA GLN A 99 -9.47 0.35 5.80
C GLN A 99 -10.15 -0.37 6.97
N SER A 100 -10.33 -1.67 6.84
CA SER A 100 -10.86 -2.55 7.87
C SER A 100 -10.07 -3.84 7.87
N GLU A 101 -9.71 -4.31 9.03
CA GLU A 101 -9.08 -5.62 9.19
C GLU A 101 -10.09 -6.55 9.88
N GLU A 102 -10.22 -7.76 9.34
CA GLU A 102 -10.87 -8.87 10.04
C GLU A 102 -9.88 -9.42 11.09
N VAL A 103 -9.57 -8.58 12.08
CA VAL A 103 -8.74 -8.99 13.21
C VAL A 103 -9.65 -9.62 14.25
N ASP A 104 -9.34 -10.84 14.67
CA ASP A 104 -9.95 -11.41 15.87
C ASP A 104 -9.39 -10.71 17.11
N TRP A 105 -10.09 -9.68 17.54
CA TRP A 105 -9.73 -8.88 18.71
C TRP A 105 -9.72 -9.68 20.03
N ASN A 106 -10.34 -10.86 20.05
CA ASN A 106 -10.30 -11.75 21.21
C ASN A 106 -9.05 -12.63 21.24
N PHE A 107 -8.23 -12.60 20.17
CA PHE A 107 -6.98 -13.34 20.15
C PHE A 107 -5.99 -12.74 21.16
N PRO A 108 -5.48 -13.51 22.14
CA PRO A 108 -4.67 -12.99 23.25
C PRO A 108 -3.23 -12.71 22.83
N VAL A 109 -3.03 -11.72 21.94
CA VAL A 109 -1.72 -11.30 21.48
C VAL A 109 -1.42 -9.88 21.98
N LEU A 110 -0.17 -9.64 22.36
CA LEU A 110 0.26 -8.32 22.85
C LEU A 110 0.56 -7.39 21.67
N VAL A 111 0.39 -6.10 21.89
CA VAL A 111 0.70 -5.05 20.89
C VAL A 111 2.12 -5.20 20.36
N GLN A 112 3.12 -5.39 21.23
CA GLN A 112 4.51 -5.61 20.80
C GLN A 112 4.69 -6.85 19.93
N ASP A 113 3.89 -7.91 20.16
CA ASP A 113 3.99 -9.16 19.41
C ASP A 113 3.42 -8.99 18.00
N VAL A 114 2.36 -8.20 17.85
CA VAL A 114 1.85 -7.83 16.51
C VAL A 114 2.89 -7.01 15.75
N VAL A 115 3.50 -6.01 16.41
CA VAL A 115 4.52 -5.15 15.74
C VAL A 115 5.75 -5.97 15.36
N ILE A 116 6.17 -6.96 16.16
CA ILE A 116 7.33 -7.80 15.83
C ILE A 116 7.07 -8.75 14.65
N MET A 117 5.80 -9.10 14.38
CA MET A 117 5.44 -9.88 13.19
C MET A 117 5.85 -9.16 11.90
N GLY A 118 5.84 -7.83 11.87
CA GLY A 118 6.36 -7.03 10.77
C GLY A 118 7.87 -7.23 10.52
N ARG A 119 8.61 -7.77 11.48
CA ARG A 119 10.04 -8.09 11.38
C ARG A 119 10.33 -9.51 10.90
N TYR A 120 9.34 -10.40 10.84
CA TYR A 120 9.57 -11.82 10.52
C TYR A 120 10.32 -12.05 9.21
N GLY A 121 10.21 -11.13 8.29
CA GLY A 121 10.99 -11.20 7.07
C GLY A 121 12.47 -10.82 7.21
N HIS A 122 12.90 -10.29 8.35
CA HIS A 122 14.29 -9.93 8.67
C HIS A 122 14.88 -10.83 9.75
N ILE A 123 14.05 -11.68 10.38
CA ILE A 123 14.46 -12.61 11.43
C ILE A 123 14.94 -13.90 10.76
N ASP A 124 16.04 -14.46 11.25
CA ASP A 124 16.65 -15.70 10.73
C ASP A 124 15.68 -16.89 10.80
N PHE A 125 16.11 -17.99 10.17
CA PHE A 125 15.40 -19.28 10.09
C PHE A 125 14.86 -19.79 11.45
N MET A 126 15.56 -19.50 12.55
CA MET A 126 15.13 -19.90 13.90
C MET A 126 14.01 -19.03 14.48
N ARG A 127 13.58 -17.99 13.77
CA ARG A 127 12.47 -17.08 14.14
C ARG A 127 12.54 -16.48 15.55
N LEU A 128 13.74 -16.41 16.13
CA LEU A 128 13.95 -15.79 17.44
C LEU A 128 14.30 -14.31 17.28
N PRO A 129 13.48 -13.38 17.83
CA PRO A 129 13.75 -11.96 17.76
C PRO A 129 15.05 -11.60 18.48
N ARG A 130 15.97 -10.95 17.77
CA ARG A 130 17.22 -10.44 18.31
C ARG A 130 17.03 -9.09 18.99
N GLN A 131 18.04 -8.60 19.67
CA GLN A 131 18.02 -7.28 20.31
C GLN A 131 17.71 -6.15 19.31
N ALA A 132 18.22 -6.25 18.09
CA ALA A 132 17.95 -5.30 17.02
C ALA A 132 16.46 -5.27 16.62
N ASP A 133 15.79 -6.42 16.58
CA ASP A 133 14.37 -6.50 16.28
C ASP A 133 13.51 -5.88 17.38
N ARG A 134 13.85 -6.16 18.64
CA ARG A 134 13.19 -5.54 19.79
C ARG A 134 13.41 -4.02 19.84
N ALA A 135 14.60 -3.54 19.45
CA ALA A 135 14.86 -2.11 19.33
C ALA A 135 14.00 -1.45 18.24
N ALA A 136 13.87 -2.11 17.08
CA ALA A 136 13.01 -1.65 15.99
C ALA A 136 11.52 -1.60 16.40
N VAL A 137 11.04 -2.59 17.16
CA VAL A 137 9.68 -2.60 17.72
C VAL A 137 9.46 -1.41 18.65
N ARG A 138 10.39 -1.17 19.59
CA ARG A 138 10.28 0.00 20.49
C ARG A 138 10.21 1.31 19.70
N GLN A 139 11.10 1.49 18.74
CA GLN A 139 11.12 2.68 17.90
C GLN A 139 9.82 2.84 17.08
N ALA A 140 9.25 1.76 16.58
CA ALA A 140 7.98 1.80 15.85
C ALA A 140 6.84 2.24 16.77
N LEU A 141 6.76 1.70 17.99
CA LEU A 141 5.75 2.05 18.98
C LEU A 141 5.91 3.51 19.48
N GLU A 142 7.14 3.99 19.64
CA GLU A 142 7.43 5.39 19.99
C GLU A 142 6.90 6.36 18.91
N ARG A 143 7.07 6.04 17.65
CA ARG A 143 6.61 6.88 16.53
C ARG A 143 5.10 7.10 16.49
N VAL A 144 4.33 6.18 17.06
CA VAL A 144 2.86 6.23 17.08
C VAL A 144 2.32 6.45 18.51
N ASP A 145 3.21 6.83 19.47
CA ASP A 145 2.90 7.08 20.89
C ASP A 145 2.22 5.90 21.61
N MET A 146 2.55 4.67 21.18
CA MET A 146 1.99 3.44 21.75
C MET A 146 2.95 2.70 22.68
N SER A 147 4.10 3.27 23.06
CA SER A 147 5.12 2.61 23.89
C SER A 147 4.55 2.09 25.24
N LYS A 148 3.64 2.84 25.85
CA LYS A 148 2.99 2.45 27.12
C LYS A 148 2.01 1.29 26.98
N LEU A 149 1.58 1.00 25.75
CA LEU A 149 0.59 -0.04 25.44
C LEU A 149 1.26 -1.32 24.95
N ALA A 150 2.58 -1.35 24.81
CA ALA A 150 3.34 -2.49 24.24
C ALA A 150 3.00 -3.85 24.87
N GLY A 151 2.78 -3.88 26.18
CA GLY A 151 2.44 -5.09 26.95
C GLY A 151 0.94 -5.35 27.10
N ARG A 152 0.05 -4.54 26.51
CA ARG A 152 -1.39 -4.79 26.51
C ARG A 152 -1.81 -5.74 25.40
N GLN A 153 -2.92 -6.44 25.60
CA GLN A 153 -3.55 -7.22 24.53
C GLN A 153 -4.21 -6.28 23.51
N ILE A 154 -4.20 -6.68 22.24
CA ILE A 154 -4.81 -5.87 21.17
C ILE A 154 -6.30 -5.63 21.38
N GLY A 155 -7.02 -6.61 21.97
CA GLY A 155 -8.44 -6.50 22.31
C GLY A 155 -8.77 -5.46 23.39
N GLU A 156 -7.78 -4.99 24.14
CA GLU A 156 -7.94 -3.94 25.15
C GLU A 156 -7.81 -2.53 24.56
N LEU A 157 -7.45 -2.43 23.28
CA LEU A 157 -7.28 -1.15 22.61
C LEU A 157 -8.62 -0.66 22.07
N SER A 158 -8.87 0.65 22.23
CA SER A 158 -9.97 1.31 21.54
C SER A 158 -9.62 1.50 20.05
N GLY A 159 -10.61 1.41 19.18
CA GLY A 159 -10.43 1.52 17.72
C GLY A 159 -10.11 2.94 17.19
N GLY A 160 -9.43 3.77 17.99
CA GLY A 160 -9.03 5.11 17.64
C GLY A 160 -7.59 5.41 18.01
#